data_285e3f41379564a097dba2cae69e06c0
#
_entry.id   285e3f41379564a097dba2cae69e06c0
#
_cell.length_a   1.000
_cell.length_b   1.000
_cell.length_c   1.000
_cell.angle_alpha   90.00
_cell.angle_beta   90.00
_cell.angle_gamma   90.00
#
_symmetry.space_group_name_H-M   'P 1'
#
loop_
_entity.id
_entity.type
_entity.pdbx_description
1 polymer ?
#
loop_
_entity_poly.entity_id
_entity_poly.type
_entity_poly.pdbx_seq_one_letter_code
_entity_poly.pdbx_strand_id
1 'polypeptide(L)'
;MSNPPDWIPPLVCLEEYGGEWKRYIEAVYAYFKNDFIDSRPWFGSRPVKLKRYPLLEGKEATFWHITSEGEEETQRVPDLRRCERIRWPRPIIEHYDDKAIKCWPNKRGKDIRIVLWFCEQDYVVVLADRRKYVILWTAYYVSYKHTRQNLLAEYEECRKKLTPPL
;
A
#
# COMPACT_ATOMS: atom_id res chain seq x y z
N MET A 1 11.77 5.11 21.11
CA MET A 1 10.93 4.58 20.00
C MET A 1 9.46 4.71 20.36
N SER A 2 8.69 5.32 19.49
CA SER A 2 7.26 5.40 19.70
C SER A 2 6.63 4.03 19.42
N ASN A 3 5.61 3.67 20.19
CA ASN A 3 4.83 2.46 19.91
C ASN A 3 4.07 2.63 18.60
N PRO A 4 3.85 1.54 17.83
CA PRO A 4 3.02 1.62 16.64
C PRO A 4 1.60 2.06 17.02
N PRO A 5 0.89 2.74 16.11
CA PRO A 5 -0.50 3.15 16.37
C PRO A 5 -1.40 1.96 16.67
N ASP A 6 -2.40 2.18 17.51
CA ASP A 6 -3.35 1.13 17.90
C ASP A 6 -4.14 0.56 16.71
N TRP A 7 -4.27 1.35 15.66
CA TRP A 7 -5.05 0.96 14.48
C TRP A 7 -4.29 0.05 13.50
N ILE A 8 -2.98 -0.17 13.70
CA ILE A 8 -2.22 -1.03 12.78
C ILE A 8 -2.31 -2.49 13.26
N PRO A 9 -2.77 -3.42 12.41
CA PRO A 9 -2.90 -4.83 12.81
C PRO A 9 -1.55 -5.56 12.80
N PRO A 10 -1.47 -6.71 13.47
CA PRO A 10 -0.25 -7.50 13.47
C PRO A 10 0.07 -8.05 12.08
N LEU A 11 1.32 -8.49 11.91
CA LEU A 11 1.76 -9.16 10.68
C LEU A 11 1.11 -10.53 10.54
N VAL A 12 0.88 -10.93 9.28
CA VAL A 12 0.39 -12.28 8.95
C VAL A 12 1.62 -13.08 8.50
N CYS A 13 2.11 -13.93 9.37
CA CYS A 13 3.39 -14.61 9.16
C CYS A 13 3.24 -16.01 8.57
N LEU A 14 4.18 -16.38 7.70
CA LEU A 14 4.20 -17.70 7.05
C LEU A 14 4.23 -18.85 8.06
N GLU A 15 4.92 -18.66 9.17
CA GLU A 15 5.03 -19.67 10.22
C GLU A 15 3.67 -20.05 10.82
N GLU A 16 2.72 -19.12 10.88
CA GLU A 16 1.36 -19.39 11.38
C GLU A 16 0.61 -20.40 10.52
N TYR A 17 1.10 -20.64 9.30
CA TYR A 17 0.52 -21.57 8.34
C TYR A 17 1.46 -22.76 8.09
N GLY A 18 2.31 -23.07 9.07
CA GLY A 18 3.22 -24.21 9.01
C GLY A 18 4.33 -24.06 7.97
N GLY A 19 4.63 -22.84 7.54
CA GLY A 19 5.61 -22.60 6.49
C GLY A 19 5.15 -23.04 5.11
N GLU A 20 3.89 -23.43 4.95
CA GLU A 20 3.35 -23.94 3.71
C GLU A 20 2.82 -22.79 2.85
N TRP A 21 3.52 -22.49 1.75
CA TRP A 21 3.25 -21.32 0.91
C TRP A 21 1.82 -21.29 0.37
N LYS A 22 1.31 -22.39 -0.13
CA LYS A 22 -0.01 -22.45 -0.73
C LYS A 22 -1.12 -22.07 0.27
N ARG A 23 -1.01 -22.58 1.49
CA ARG A 23 -1.95 -22.23 2.56
C ARG A 23 -1.82 -20.77 2.94
N TYR A 24 -0.58 -20.29 3.02
CA TYR A 24 -0.29 -18.92 3.41
C TYR A 24 -0.87 -17.91 2.41
N ILE A 25 -0.59 -18.09 1.11
CA ILE A 25 -1.05 -17.14 0.10
C ILE A 25 -2.58 -17.08 0.01
N GLU A 26 -3.27 -18.20 0.25
CA GLU A 26 -4.72 -18.23 0.30
C GLU A 26 -5.25 -17.47 1.53
N ALA A 27 -4.57 -17.56 2.66
CA ALA A 27 -4.91 -16.79 3.86
C ALA A 27 -4.67 -15.28 3.64
N VAL A 28 -3.54 -14.93 3.02
CA VAL A 28 -3.22 -13.55 2.66
C VAL A 28 -4.30 -12.99 1.73
N TYR A 29 -4.72 -13.76 0.74
CA TYR A 29 -5.79 -13.36 -0.16
C TYR A 29 -7.13 -13.18 0.56
N ALA A 30 -7.44 -14.04 1.53
CA ALA A 30 -8.67 -13.92 2.31
C ALA A 30 -8.73 -12.59 3.07
N TYR A 31 -7.61 -12.15 3.64
CA TYR A 31 -7.53 -10.82 4.27
C TYR A 31 -7.76 -9.70 3.26
N PHE A 32 -7.11 -9.79 2.10
CA PHE A 32 -7.30 -8.81 1.03
C PHE A 32 -8.76 -8.73 0.58
N LYS A 33 -9.37 -9.88 0.37
CA LYS A 33 -10.77 -9.98 -0.06
C LYS A 33 -11.70 -9.33 0.96
N ASN A 34 -11.49 -9.62 2.24
CA ASN A 34 -12.27 -9.02 3.31
C ASN A 34 -12.14 -7.49 3.33
N ASP A 35 -10.92 -6.98 3.15
CA ASP A 35 -10.64 -5.55 3.28
C ASP A 35 -11.07 -4.72 2.06
N PHE A 36 -11.05 -5.31 0.84
CA PHE A 36 -11.20 -4.54 -0.39
C PHE A 36 -12.30 -5.04 -1.33
N ILE A 37 -12.81 -6.24 -1.15
CA ILE A 37 -13.84 -6.81 -2.03
C ILE A 37 -15.17 -6.96 -1.29
N ASP A 38 -15.17 -7.63 -0.14
CA ASP A 38 -16.39 -7.85 0.67
C ASP A 38 -16.83 -6.56 1.38
N SER A 39 -15.93 -5.63 1.56
CA SER A 39 -16.20 -4.30 2.05
C SER A 39 -15.35 -3.30 1.27
N ARG A 40 -15.72 -2.03 1.30
CA ARG A 40 -15.03 -1.01 0.52
C ARG A 40 -14.50 0.08 1.45
N PRO A 41 -13.18 0.29 1.51
CA PRO A 41 -12.64 1.41 2.26
C PRO A 41 -12.82 2.73 1.52
N TRP A 42 -12.67 3.82 2.24
CA TRP A 42 -12.76 5.18 1.73
C TRP A 42 -11.47 5.92 2.02
N PHE A 43 -11.03 6.70 1.04
CA PHE A 43 -9.94 7.65 1.21
C PHE A 43 -10.59 9.04 1.31
N GLY A 44 -10.79 9.52 2.54
CA GLY A 44 -11.61 10.70 2.76
C GLY A 44 -13.03 10.47 2.26
N SER A 45 -13.47 11.26 1.30
CA SER A 45 -14.82 11.17 0.71
C SER A 45 -14.86 10.31 -0.56
N ARG A 46 -13.75 9.71 -0.95
CA ARG A 46 -13.65 8.96 -2.22
C ARG A 46 -13.54 7.45 -1.98
N PRO A 47 -14.30 6.63 -2.73
CA PRO A 47 -14.18 5.19 -2.59
C PRO A 47 -12.85 4.69 -3.16
N VAL A 48 -12.33 3.63 -2.56
CA VAL A 48 -11.11 2.96 -3.01
C VAL A 48 -11.50 1.79 -3.90
N LYS A 49 -11.07 1.83 -5.16
CA LYS A 49 -11.30 0.77 -6.14
C LYS A 49 -10.03 -0.01 -6.39
N LEU A 50 -10.15 -1.09 -7.14
CA LEU A 50 -9.06 -2.02 -7.43
C LEU A 50 -8.87 -2.14 -8.94
N LYS A 51 -7.66 -2.49 -9.36
CA LYS A 51 -7.41 -3.01 -10.70
C LYS A 51 -7.67 -4.51 -10.67
N ARG A 52 -8.74 -4.95 -11.33
CA ARG A 52 -9.15 -6.37 -11.28
C ARG A 52 -8.38 -7.23 -12.26
N TYR A 53 -8.17 -6.75 -13.47
CA TYR A 53 -7.59 -7.54 -14.54
C TYR A 53 -6.15 -7.12 -14.86
N PRO A 54 -5.27 -8.05 -15.30
CA PRO A 54 -5.58 -9.47 -15.51
C PRO A 54 -5.73 -10.22 -14.18
N LEU A 55 -6.61 -11.22 -14.19
CA LEU A 55 -6.69 -12.16 -13.08
C LEU A 55 -5.56 -13.18 -13.21
N LEU A 56 -4.91 -13.50 -12.11
CA LEU A 56 -3.88 -14.53 -12.06
C LEU A 56 -4.22 -15.46 -10.89
N GLU A 57 -4.35 -16.74 -11.18
CA GLU A 57 -4.79 -17.74 -10.20
C GLU A 57 -6.12 -17.34 -9.52
N GLY A 58 -7.01 -16.70 -10.29
CA GLY A 58 -8.31 -16.26 -9.80
C GLY A 58 -8.28 -15.04 -8.90
N LYS A 59 -7.11 -14.37 -8.78
CA LYS A 59 -6.93 -13.22 -7.88
C LYS A 59 -6.65 -11.96 -8.69
N GLU A 60 -7.16 -10.84 -8.21
CA GLU A 60 -7.12 -9.54 -8.88
C GLU A 60 -5.68 -9.01 -9.05
N ALA A 61 -5.46 -8.20 -10.09
CA ALA A 61 -4.16 -7.61 -10.36
C ALA A 61 -3.63 -6.80 -9.17
N THR A 62 -4.48 -6.02 -8.51
CA THR A 62 -4.08 -5.25 -7.32
C THR A 62 -3.51 -6.15 -6.24
N PHE A 63 -4.12 -7.33 -6.02
CA PHE A 63 -3.61 -8.27 -5.01
C PHE A 63 -2.13 -8.60 -5.28
N TRP A 64 -1.80 -8.89 -6.52
CA TRP A 64 -0.42 -9.22 -6.89
C TRP A 64 0.50 -8.00 -6.83
N HIS A 65 0.00 -6.82 -7.14
CA HIS A 65 0.79 -5.59 -7.03
C HIS A 65 1.21 -5.28 -5.58
N ILE A 66 0.37 -5.60 -4.62
CA ILE A 66 0.67 -5.31 -3.21
C ILE A 66 1.33 -6.47 -2.47
N THR A 67 1.49 -7.62 -3.12
CA THR A 67 2.12 -8.81 -2.50
C THR A 67 3.36 -9.31 -3.24
N SER A 68 3.65 -8.79 -4.43
CA SER A 68 4.76 -9.28 -5.26
C SER A 68 5.48 -8.14 -5.96
N GLU A 69 6.65 -8.45 -6.51
CA GLU A 69 7.51 -7.52 -7.24
C GLU A 69 7.67 -7.94 -8.69
N GLY A 70 7.99 -6.99 -9.56
CA GLY A 70 8.28 -7.23 -10.96
C GLY A 70 7.50 -6.29 -11.87
N GLU A 71 8.07 -6.01 -13.05
CA GLU A 71 7.46 -5.11 -14.03
C GLU A 71 6.36 -5.80 -14.84
N GLU A 72 6.56 -7.11 -15.11
CA GLU A 72 5.62 -7.88 -15.94
C GLU A 72 4.54 -8.53 -15.07
N GLU A 73 3.28 -8.26 -15.42
CA GLU A 73 2.11 -8.73 -14.66
C GLU A 73 2.11 -10.25 -14.44
N THR A 74 2.54 -11.01 -15.44
CA THR A 74 2.51 -12.48 -15.40
C THR A 74 3.77 -13.11 -14.79
N GLN A 75 4.79 -12.30 -14.50
CA GLN A 75 6.09 -12.78 -14.02
C GLN A 75 6.51 -12.15 -12.69
N ARG A 76 5.55 -11.67 -11.93
CA ARG A 76 5.84 -11.08 -10.63
C ARG A 76 6.23 -12.17 -9.63
N VAL A 77 7.16 -11.83 -8.75
CA VAL A 77 7.66 -12.73 -7.71
C VAL A 77 7.10 -12.30 -6.36
N PRO A 78 6.44 -13.19 -5.62
CA PRO A 78 5.93 -12.85 -4.28
C PRO A 78 7.02 -12.33 -3.36
N ASP A 79 6.69 -11.29 -2.60
CA ASP A 79 7.56 -10.67 -1.61
C ASP A 79 6.97 -10.95 -0.23
N LEU A 80 7.70 -11.69 0.59
CA LEU A 80 7.21 -12.11 1.90
C LEU A 80 6.87 -10.91 2.80
N ARG A 81 7.69 -9.86 2.77
CA ARG A 81 7.45 -8.67 3.61
C ARG A 81 6.17 -7.94 3.21
N ARG A 82 5.85 -7.89 1.93
CA ARG A 82 4.58 -7.35 1.45
C ARG A 82 3.42 -8.23 1.90
N CYS A 83 3.55 -9.54 1.76
CA CYS A 83 2.51 -10.48 2.18
C CYS A 83 2.23 -10.38 3.67
N GLU A 84 3.27 -10.29 4.49
CA GLU A 84 3.12 -10.14 5.94
C GLU A 84 2.30 -8.93 6.34
N ARG A 85 2.32 -7.87 5.52
CA ARG A 85 1.65 -6.59 5.77
C ARG A 85 0.34 -6.44 5.00
N ILE A 86 -0.24 -7.54 4.57
CA ILE A 86 -1.49 -7.51 3.76
C ILE A 86 -2.63 -6.77 4.46
N ARG A 87 -2.65 -6.76 5.78
CA ARG A 87 -3.71 -6.09 6.54
C ARG A 87 -3.45 -4.59 6.74
N TRP A 88 -2.31 -4.08 6.30
CA TRP A 88 -1.91 -2.70 6.55
C TRP A 88 -2.47 -1.67 5.56
N PRO A 89 -2.62 -1.96 4.24
CA PRO A 89 -3.09 -0.94 3.30
C PRO A 89 -4.41 -0.29 3.71
N ARG A 90 -5.40 -1.06 4.11
CA ARG A 90 -6.71 -0.52 4.46
C ARG A 90 -6.65 0.49 5.61
N PRO A 91 -6.14 0.15 6.81
CA PRO A 91 -6.08 1.12 7.90
C PRO A 91 -5.19 2.33 7.59
N ILE A 92 -4.11 2.16 6.83
CA ILE A 92 -3.28 3.28 6.39
C ILE A 92 -4.08 4.25 5.52
N ILE A 93 -4.87 3.74 4.58
CA ILE A 93 -5.74 4.56 3.74
C ILE A 93 -6.77 5.30 4.59
N GLU A 94 -7.39 4.62 5.54
CA GLU A 94 -8.41 5.19 6.41
C GLU A 94 -7.84 6.23 7.39
N HIS A 95 -6.56 6.08 7.75
CA HIS A 95 -5.86 6.98 8.68
C HIS A 95 -4.85 7.89 7.96
N TYR A 96 -5.13 8.27 6.72
CA TYR A 96 -4.21 9.06 5.88
C TYR A 96 -3.82 10.40 6.51
N ASP A 97 -4.65 10.96 7.36
CA ASP A 97 -4.42 12.24 8.04
C ASP A 97 -3.81 12.08 9.44
N ASP A 98 -3.53 10.86 9.85
CA ASP A 98 -2.84 10.61 11.13
C ASP A 98 -1.40 11.08 11.06
N LYS A 99 -0.88 11.58 12.19
CA LYS A 99 0.50 12.07 12.30
C LYS A 99 1.56 11.02 11.94
N ALA A 100 1.22 9.73 12.07
CA ALA A 100 2.14 8.63 11.73
C ALA A 100 2.32 8.46 10.21
N ILE A 101 1.44 9.05 9.40
CA ILE A 101 1.42 8.89 7.95
C ILE A 101 1.85 10.20 7.28
N LYS A 102 2.84 10.11 6.39
CA LYS A 102 3.18 11.21 5.48
C LYS A 102 2.42 10.96 4.18
N CYS A 103 1.60 11.93 3.77
CA CYS A 103 0.73 11.80 2.61
C CYS A 103 0.97 12.97 1.65
N TRP A 104 1.26 12.67 0.39
CA TRP A 104 1.47 13.71 -0.61
C TRP A 104 1.15 13.22 -2.01
N PRO A 105 0.76 14.14 -2.93
CA PRO A 105 0.58 13.78 -4.33
C PRO A 105 1.93 13.72 -5.05
N ASN A 106 2.06 12.77 -5.97
CA ASN A 106 3.21 12.61 -6.84
C ASN A 106 2.73 12.57 -8.29
N LYS A 107 3.09 13.59 -9.05
CA LYS A 107 2.68 13.69 -10.44
C LYS A 107 3.64 12.91 -11.33
N ARG A 108 3.09 11.96 -12.11
CA ARG A 108 3.85 11.16 -13.07
C ARG A 108 3.23 11.33 -14.46
N GLY A 109 3.76 12.29 -15.24
CA GLY A 109 3.17 12.65 -16.53
C GLY A 109 1.76 13.18 -16.33
N LYS A 110 0.77 12.55 -16.95
CA LYS A 110 -0.64 12.91 -16.80
C LYS A 110 -1.28 12.24 -15.57
N ASP A 111 -0.59 11.25 -14.99
CA ASP A 111 -1.09 10.52 -13.83
C ASP A 111 -0.71 11.21 -12.54
N ILE A 112 -1.62 11.20 -11.59
CA ILE A 112 -1.34 11.64 -10.23
C ILE A 112 -1.43 10.42 -9.33
N ARG A 113 -0.36 10.19 -8.56
CA ARG A 113 -0.32 9.18 -7.51
C ARG A 113 -0.43 9.88 -6.16
N ILE A 114 -1.03 9.21 -5.21
CA ILE A 114 -1.06 9.67 -3.81
C ILE A 114 -0.21 8.69 -3.04
N VAL A 115 0.83 9.19 -2.40
CA VAL A 115 1.76 8.36 -1.62
C VAL A 115 1.40 8.49 -0.15
N LEU A 116 1.24 7.35 0.50
CA LEU A 116 0.96 7.24 1.93
C LEU A 116 2.12 6.47 2.54
N TRP A 117 2.98 7.16 3.28
CA TRP A 117 4.19 6.58 3.83
C TRP A 117 4.09 6.47 5.35
N PHE A 118 4.04 5.23 5.83
CA PHE A 118 4.13 4.91 7.24
C PHE A 118 5.62 4.81 7.59
N CYS A 119 6.24 5.98 7.80
CA CYS A 119 7.69 6.11 7.77
C CYS A 119 8.40 5.37 8.91
N GLU A 120 7.83 5.30 10.11
CA GLU A 120 8.45 4.59 11.23
C GLU A 120 8.46 3.08 11.03
N GLN A 121 7.57 2.55 10.20
CA GLN A 121 7.45 1.13 9.90
C GLN A 121 7.92 0.78 8.48
N ASP A 122 8.49 1.75 7.78
CA ASP A 122 9.05 1.58 6.43
C ASP A 122 8.09 0.94 5.43
N TYR A 123 6.82 1.37 5.44
CA TYR A 123 5.82 0.80 4.55
C TYR A 123 5.09 1.91 3.79
N VAL A 124 4.86 1.68 2.50
CA VAL A 124 4.26 2.66 1.60
C VAL A 124 3.04 2.08 0.93
N VAL A 125 1.96 2.86 0.87
CA VAL A 125 0.79 2.58 0.06
C VAL A 125 0.69 3.66 -1.01
N VAL A 126 0.47 3.27 -2.26
CA VAL A 126 0.32 4.21 -3.38
C VAL A 126 -1.06 4.04 -3.99
N LEU A 127 -1.77 5.17 -4.08
CA LEU A 127 -3.08 5.25 -4.72
C LEU A 127 -2.95 5.98 -6.05
N ALA A 128 -3.74 5.57 -7.04
CA ALA A 128 -3.88 6.34 -8.28
C ALA A 128 -5.09 7.26 -8.15
N ASP A 129 -4.89 8.54 -8.37
CA ASP A 129 -5.96 9.54 -8.30
C ASP A 129 -6.78 9.53 -9.58
N ARG A 130 -8.08 9.26 -9.46
CA ARG A 130 -9.02 9.28 -10.59
C ARG A 130 -10.14 10.32 -10.36
N ARG A 131 -9.86 11.36 -9.56
CA ARG A 131 -10.75 12.46 -9.21
C ARG A 131 -11.93 12.03 -8.31
N LYS A 132 -12.89 11.29 -8.84
CA LYS A 132 -14.09 10.85 -8.09
C LYS A 132 -13.81 9.65 -7.19
N TYR A 133 -12.75 8.89 -7.49
CA TYR A 133 -12.34 7.72 -6.74
C TYR A 133 -10.83 7.59 -6.80
N VAL A 134 -10.30 6.70 -5.99
CA VAL A 134 -8.88 6.33 -6.04
C VAL A 134 -8.79 4.83 -6.30
N ILE A 135 -7.67 4.40 -6.90
CA ILE A 135 -7.39 2.98 -7.10
C ILE A 135 -6.20 2.62 -6.22
N LEU A 136 -6.31 1.55 -5.45
CA LEU A 136 -5.16 0.97 -4.77
C LEU A 136 -4.20 0.44 -5.83
N TRP A 137 -3.06 1.10 -5.98
CA TRP A 137 -2.13 0.83 -7.07
C TRP A 137 -1.06 -0.17 -6.66
N THR A 138 -0.34 0.13 -5.60
CA THR A 138 0.66 -0.78 -5.04
C THR A 138 0.88 -0.49 -3.57
N ALA A 139 1.57 -1.40 -2.89
CA ALA A 139 2.05 -1.21 -1.53
C ALA A 139 3.33 -2.02 -1.38
N TYR A 140 4.31 -1.49 -0.63
CA TYR A 140 5.59 -2.16 -0.51
C TYR A 140 6.31 -1.77 0.77
N TYR A 141 7.21 -2.66 1.19
CA TYR A 141 8.12 -2.42 2.30
C TYR A 141 9.38 -1.73 1.77
N VAL A 142 9.83 -0.71 2.49
CA VAL A 142 11.03 0.07 2.12
C VAL A 142 12.26 -0.65 2.65
N SER A 143 12.93 -1.42 1.78
CA SER A 143 14.09 -2.25 2.14
C SER A 143 15.42 -1.51 2.05
N TYR A 144 15.49 -0.44 1.25
CA TYR A 144 16.75 0.23 0.93
C TYR A 144 16.79 1.65 1.46
N LYS A 145 17.95 2.02 1.99
CA LYS A 145 18.19 3.36 2.51
C LYS A 145 17.96 4.45 1.45
N HIS A 146 18.41 4.22 0.22
CA HIS A 146 18.22 5.20 -0.84
C HIS A 146 16.75 5.42 -1.20
N THR A 147 15.92 4.38 -1.12
CA THR A 147 14.48 4.51 -1.33
C THR A 147 13.86 5.40 -0.26
N ARG A 148 14.25 5.19 1.00
CA ARG A 148 13.79 6.00 2.11
C ARG A 148 14.21 7.47 1.93
N GLN A 149 15.44 7.71 1.53
CA GLN A 149 15.95 9.06 1.28
C GLN A 149 15.19 9.75 0.14
N ASN A 150 14.89 9.02 -0.94
CA ASN A 150 14.13 9.55 -2.07
C ASN A 150 12.69 9.91 -1.66
N LEU A 151 12.04 9.07 -0.87
CA LEU A 151 10.69 9.36 -0.35
C LEU A 151 10.69 10.61 0.51
N LEU A 152 11.67 10.74 1.40
CA LEU A 152 11.76 11.91 2.27
C LEU A 152 12.01 13.19 1.48
N ALA A 153 12.91 13.15 0.50
CA ALA A 153 13.19 14.28 -0.37
C ALA A 153 11.95 14.73 -1.15
N GLU A 154 11.22 13.77 -1.69
CA GLU A 154 9.98 14.01 -2.45
C GLU A 154 8.91 14.64 -1.56
N TYR A 155 8.74 14.11 -0.36
CA TYR A 155 7.79 14.64 0.62
C TYR A 155 8.15 16.08 1.01
N GLU A 156 9.41 16.35 1.33
CA GLU A 156 9.87 17.68 1.74
C GLU A 156 9.72 18.70 0.60
N GLU A 157 10.01 18.30 -0.63
CA GLU A 157 9.81 19.17 -1.78
C GLU A 157 8.33 19.53 -1.97
N CYS A 158 7.44 18.56 -1.80
CA CYS A 158 6.00 18.80 -1.89
C CYS A 158 5.53 19.77 -0.79
N ARG A 159 6.02 19.61 0.42
CA ARG A 159 5.70 20.52 1.53
C ARG A 159 6.12 21.96 1.24
N LYS A 160 7.28 22.17 0.65
CA LYS A 160 7.77 23.49 0.30
C LYS A 160 6.86 24.18 -0.71
N LYS A 161 6.32 23.44 -1.67
CA LYS A 161 5.40 24.00 -2.68
C LYS A 161 4.06 24.39 -2.10
N LEU A 162 3.64 23.75 -1.02
CA LEU A 162 2.36 24.02 -0.36
C LEU A 162 2.46 25.16 0.66
N THR A 163 3.68 25.50 1.10
CA THR A 163 3.91 26.59 2.04
C THR A 163 4.12 27.88 1.26
N PRO A 164 3.24 28.90 1.40
CA PRO A 164 3.44 30.16 0.67
C PRO A 164 4.73 30.84 1.11
N PRO A 165 5.45 31.49 0.21
CA PRO A 165 6.64 32.24 0.57
C PRO A 165 6.29 33.40 1.51
N LEU A 166 7.11 33.57 2.52
CA LEU A 166 6.98 34.66 3.49
C LEU A 166 7.31 35.99 2.84
#